data_7e68c9c292eda09cc098d240685b896a
#
_entry.id   7e68c9c292eda09cc098d240685b896a
#
_cell.length_a   1.000
_cell.length_b   1.000
_cell.length_c   1.000
_cell.angle_alpha   90.00
_cell.angle_beta   90.00
_cell.angle_gamma   90.00
#
_symmetry.space_group_name_H-M   'P 1'
#
loop_
_entity.id
_entity.type
_entity.pdbx_description
1 polymer ?
#
loop_
_entity_poly.entity_id
_entity_poly.type
_entity_poly.pdbx_seq_one_letter_code
_entity_poly.pdbx_strand_id
1 'polypeptide(L)'
;MSRLLNILFPPRCVLCRCETTGEAQVCPNCAEELQGQYQVRQREQVAGCTQAISALLYRGKVRRALVTCKYGKKLVIGKWGGGQIADCLLRCMPEWKPDLITYVPTTLGHWWSRGFNLSKVFAVEAAKQCGLPCVSTLHRKWFAKSQLKTHSMQGRRDNAVRAYFPRKRCQLAGKRIVLIDDVLTSGATASTCAAILREMGAAEVFFVSLAKTPNNREK
;
A
#
# COMPACT_ATOMS: atom_id res chain seq x y z
N MET A 1 -2.33 -1.95 -28.50
CA MET A 1 -3.04 -3.25 -28.47
C MET A 1 -4.13 -3.20 -29.52
N SER A 2 -4.28 -4.24 -30.38
CA SER A 2 -5.18 -4.19 -31.54
C SER A 2 -6.66 -4.16 -31.10
N ARG A 3 -7.51 -3.41 -31.82
CA ARG A 3 -8.98 -3.31 -31.61
C ARG A 3 -9.67 -4.69 -31.52
N LEU A 4 -9.17 -5.69 -32.23
CA LEU A 4 -9.64 -7.08 -32.23
C LEU A 4 -9.49 -7.78 -30.87
N LEU A 5 -8.40 -7.53 -30.12
CA LEU A 5 -8.21 -8.10 -28.78
C LEU A 5 -9.19 -7.53 -27.76
N ASN A 6 -9.59 -6.27 -27.91
CA ASN A 6 -10.59 -5.65 -27.04
C ASN A 6 -12.01 -6.16 -27.27
N ILE A 7 -12.30 -6.70 -28.47
CA ILE A 7 -13.62 -7.32 -28.76
C ILE A 7 -13.69 -8.70 -28.09
N LEU A 8 -12.64 -9.49 -28.15
CA LEU A 8 -12.61 -10.84 -27.53
C LEU A 8 -12.38 -10.79 -26.01
N PHE A 9 -11.64 -9.80 -25.51
CA PHE A 9 -11.31 -9.62 -24.11
C PHE A 9 -11.52 -8.15 -23.71
N PRO A 10 -12.78 -7.71 -23.56
CA PRO A 10 -13.07 -6.33 -23.21
C PRO A 10 -12.45 -5.97 -21.85
N PRO A 11 -11.88 -4.75 -21.72
CA PRO A 11 -11.36 -4.28 -20.46
C PRO A 11 -12.48 -4.27 -19.41
N ARG A 12 -12.12 -4.67 -18.18
CA ARG A 12 -13.10 -4.79 -17.08
C ARG A 12 -12.73 -3.93 -15.90
N CYS A 13 -13.73 -3.29 -15.32
CA CYS A 13 -13.62 -2.52 -14.11
C CYS A 13 -12.89 -3.30 -13.00
N VAL A 14 -11.84 -2.73 -12.42
CA VAL A 14 -11.04 -3.37 -11.36
C VAL A 14 -11.85 -3.64 -10.10
N LEU A 15 -12.95 -2.89 -9.88
CA LEU A 15 -13.77 -2.98 -8.68
C LEU A 15 -14.98 -3.91 -8.83
N CYS A 16 -15.79 -3.75 -9.88
CA CYS A 16 -17.05 -4.49 -10.04
C CYS A 16 -17.04 -5.50 -11.18
N ARG A 17 -16.02 -5.49 -12.04
CA ARG A 17 -15.83 -6.42 -13.18
C ARG A 17 -16.77 -6.19 -14.37
N CYS A 18 -17.64 -5.18 -14.36
CA CYS A 18 -18.37 -4.80 -15.57
C CYS A 18 -17.39 -4.37 -16.67
N GLU A 19 -17.82 -4.44 -17.91
CA GLU A 19 -17.03 -3.96 -19.04
C GLU A 19 -16.81 -2.45 -18.95
N THR A 20 -15.64 -2.01 -19.38
CA THR A 20 -15.25 -0.61 -19.45
C THR A 20 -14.88 -0.26 -20.89
N THR A 21 -14.93 1.01 -21.23
CA THR A 21 -14.54 1.51 -22.54
C THR A 21 -13.15 2.12 -22.52
N GLY A 22 -12.41 1.92 -23.60
CA GLY A 22 -11.08 2.51 -23.77
C GLY A 22 -10.07 2.02 -22.73
N GLU A 23 -9.32 2.93 -22.13
CA GLU A 23 -8.31 2.66 -21.12
C GLU A 23 -8.82 2.80 -19.67
N ALA A 24 -10.13 2.99 -19.48
CA ALA A 24 -10.72 3.20 -18.17
C ALA A 24 -10.54 1.96 -17.29
N GLN A 25 -9.85 2.12 -16.16
CA GLN A 25 -9.64 1.05 -15.18
C GLN A 25 -10.83 0.86 -14.25
N VAL A 26 -11.70 1.87 -14.13
CA VAL A 26 -12.89 1.90 -13.28
C VAL A 26 -14.07 2.39 -14.10
N CYS A 27 -15.23 1.74 -13.99
CA CYS A 27 -16.45 2.18 -14.66
C CYS A 27 -17.04 3.45 -14.00
N PRO A 28 -17.91 4.23 -14.69
CA PRO A 28 -18.48 5.47 -14.16
C PRO A 28 -19.13 5.30 -12.79
N ASN A 29 -19.98 4.29 -12.61
CA ASN A 29 -20.66 4.03 -11.32
C ASN A 29 -19.69 3.76 -10.16
N CYS A 30 -18.57 3.07 -10.43
CA CYS A 30 -17.55 2.85 -9.40
C CYS A 30 -16.70 4.10 -9.17
N ALA A 31 -16.48 4.92 -10.19
CA ALA A 31 -15.76 6.19 -10.05
C ALA A 31 -16.57 7.16 -9.16
N GLU A 32 -17.86 7.26 -9.37
CA GLU A 32 -18.77 8.07 -8.54
C GLU A 32 -18.78 7.59 -7.07
N GLU A 33 -18.91 6.28 -6.83
CA GLU A 33 -18.83 5.71 -5.47
C GLU A 33 -17.50 6.03 -4.79
N LEU A 34 -16.40 6.05 -5.54
CA LEU A 34 -15.09 6.41 -5.01
C LEU A 34 -14.99 7.91 -4.68
N GLN A 35 -15.61 8.80 -5.46
CA GLN A 35 -15.58 10.24 -5.18
C GLN A 35 -16.12 10.55 -3.78
N GLY A 36 -17.20 9.87 -3.35
CA GLY A 36 -17.71 9.98 -1.99
C GLY A 36 -16.71 9.53 -0.91
N GLN A 37 -15.76 8.65 -1.24
CA GLN A 37 -14.72 8.20 -0.32
C GLN A 37 -13.52 9.16 -0.26
N TYR A 38 -13.24 9.91 -1.33
CA TYR A 38 -12.12 10.87 -1.37
C TYR A 38 -12.28 12.03 -0.36
N GLN A 39 -13.47 12.30 0.12
CA GLN A 39 -13.73 13.31 1.15
C GLN A 39 -13.20 12.88 2.53
N VAL A 40 -12.90 11.59 2.72
CA VAL A 40 -12.47 10.99 4.00
C VAL A 40 -10.94 10.83 4.07
N ARG A 41 -10.16 11.57 3.31
CA ARG A 41 -8.70 11.58 3.37
C ARG A 41 -8.20 12.22 4.66
N GLN A 42 -8.48 11.57 5.79
CA GLN A 42 -8.02 12.03 7.09
C GLN A 42 -6.55 11.66 7.28
N ARG A 43 -5.80 12.59 7.85
CA ARG A 43 -4.46 12.29 8.38
C ARG A 43 -4.62 11.31 9.55
N GLU A 44 -3.92 10.20 9.46
CA GLU A 44 -3.93 9.15 10.47
C GLU A 44 -2.69 9.31 11.38
N GLN A 45 -2.83 8.93 12.64
CA GLN A 45 -1.68 8.84 13.54
C GLN A 45 -1.12 7.42 13.51
N VAL A 46 0.10 7.29 13.03
CA VAL A 46 0.87 6.03 13.05
C VAL A 46 2.19 6.30 13.75
N ALA A 47 2.45 5.59 14.84
CA ALA A 47 3.65 5.80 15.63
C ALA A 47 4.92 5.61 14.76
N GLY A 48 5.91 6.49 14.92
CA GLY A 48 7.14 6.52 14.12
C GLY A 48 7.00 7.22 12.76
N CYS A 49 5.79 7.45 12.28
CA CYS A 49 5.55 8.25 11.08
C CYS A 49 5.32 9.72 11.42
N THR A 50 5.85 10.62 10.59
CA THR A 50 5.61 12.07 10.69
C THR A 50 4.14 12.36 10.36
N GLN A 51 3.63 11.76 9.29
CA GLN A 51 2.22 11.79 8.89
C GLN A 51 1.86 10.47 8.20
N ALA A 52 0.57 10.12 8.25
CA ALA A 52 0.03 8.96 7.56
C ALA A 52 -1.29 9.30 6.88
N ILE A 53 -1.50 8.80 5.67
CA ILE A 53 -2.73 8.98 4.90
C ILE A 53 -3.13 7.68 4.23
N SER A 54 -4.42 7.56 3.92
CA SER A 54 -4.96 6.44 3.14
C SER A 54 -5.85 6.99 2.03
N ALA A 55 -5.72 6.42 0.83
CA ALA A 55 -6.46 6.90 -0.33
C ALA A 55 -7.97 6.61 -0.23
N LEU A 56 -8.34 5.44 0.31
CA LEU A 56 -9.70 4.91 0.29
C LEU A 56 -10.07 4.26 1.64
N LEU A 57 -11.35 3.90 1.80
CA LEU A 57 -11.82 3.06 2.88
C LEU A 57 -11.80 1.57 2.47
N TYR A 58 -11.32 0.70 3.36
CA TYR A 58 -11.30 -0.76 3.17
C TYR A 58 -12.68 -1.36 3.40
N ARG A 59 -13.64 -1.06 2.50
CA ARG A 59 -15.02 -1.56 2.55
C ARG A 59 -15.55 -1.87 1.14
N GLY A 60 -16.71 -2.50 1.05
CA GLY A 60 -17.46 -2.71 -0.18
C GLY A 60 -16.63 -3.30 -1.34
N LYS A 61 -16.67 -2.64 -2.48
CA LYS A 61 -15.98 -3.04 -3.72
C LYS A 61 -14.45 -2.95 -3.58
N VAL A 62 -13.92 -1.95 -2.85
CA VAL A 62 -12.47 -1.80 -2.61
C VAL A 62 -11.92 -3.02 -1.86
N ARG A 63 -12.58 -3.43 -0.77
CA ARG A 63 -12.20 -4.63 -0.01
C ARG A 63 -12.25 -5.88 -0.90
N ARG A 64 -13.33 -6.08 -1.66
CA ARG A 64 -13.47 -7.24 -2.56
C ARG A 64 -12.36 -7.27 -3.62
N ALA A 65 -12.06 -6.13 -4.24
CA ALA A 65 -11.02 -6.03 -5.25
C ALA A 65 -9.63 -6.37 -4.69
N LEU A 66 -9.27 -5.83 -3.52
CA LEU A 66 -7.99 -6.13 -2.85
C LEU A 66 -7.87 -7.60 -2.45
N VAL A 67 -8.93 -8.21 -1.91
CA VAL A 67 -8.96 -9.64 -1.58
C VAL A 67 -8.80 -10.48 -2.83
N THR A 68 -9.56 -10.20 -3.90
CA THR A 68 -9.49 -10.94 -5.17
C THR A 68 -8.11 -10.81 -5.81
N CYS A 69 -7.46 -9.65 -5.74
CA CYS A 69 -6.11 -9.45 -6.24
C CYS A 69 -5.10 -10.31 -5.48
N LYS A 70 -5.21 -10.34 -4.16
CA LYS A 70 -4.32 -11.12 -3.31
C LYS A 70 -4.34 -12.63 -3.63
N TYR A 71 -5.48 -13.17 -4.04
CA TYR A 71 -5.65 -14.59 -4.36
C TYR A 71 -5.69 -14.90 -5.87
N GLY A 72 -6.07 -13.94 -6.70
CA GLY A 72 -6.30 -14.11 -8.14
C GLY A 72 -5.16 -13.67 -9.05
N LYS A 73 -3.97 -13.34 -8.53
CA LYS A 73 -2.77 -12.90 -9.29
C LYS A 73 -3.05 -11.74 -10.28
N LYS A 74 -4.03 -10.89 -10.00
CA LYS A 74 -4.45 -9.82 -10.93
C LYS A 74 -3.70 -8.52 -10.66
N LEU A 75 -2.64 -8.27 -11.43
CA LEU A 75 -1.82 -7.05 -11.34
C LEU A 75 -2.53 -5.77 -11.81
N VAL A 76 -3.69 -5.88 -12.47
CA VAL A 76 -4.44 -4.72 -12.96
C VAL A 76 -4.80 -3.77 -11.82
N ILE A 77 -5.21 -4.32 -10.65
CA ILE A 77 -5.47 -3.49 -9.47
C ILE A 77 -4.19 -2.83 -8.93
N GLY A 78 -3.03 -3.40 -9.23
CA GLY A 78 -1.74 -2.84 -8.83
C GLY A 78 -1.48 -1.48 -9.47
N LYS A 79 -1.71 -1.35 -10.77
CA LYS A 79 -1.59 -0.07 -11.50
C LYS A 79 -2.63 0.93 -11.03
N TRP A 80 -3.90 0.51 -10.93
CA TRP A 80 -4.97 1.39 -10.44
C TRP A 80 -4.70 1.87 -9.02
N GLY A 81 -4.39 0.97 -8.09
CA GLY A 81 -4.12 1.31 -6.69
C GLY A 81 -2.88 2.17 -6.52
N GLY A 82 -1.83 1.91 -7.31
CA GLY A 82 -0.64 2.75 -7.35
C GLY A 82 -0.95 4.17 -7.83
N GLY A 83 -1.83 4.33 -8.82
CA GLY A 83 -2.34 5.64 -9.25
C GLY A 83 -3.11 6.36 -8.14
N GLN A 84 -3.99 5.66 -7.41
CA GLN A 84 -4.71 6.27 -6.28
C GLN A 84 -3.77 6.76 -5.17
N ILE A 85 -2.69 6.00 -4.91
CA ILE A 85 -1.63 6.39 -3.96
C ILE A 85 -0.85 7.60 -4.52
N ALA A 86 -0.52 7.59 -5.81
CA ALA A 86 0.17 8.71 -6.45
C ALA A 86 -0.64 10.00 -6.36
N ASP A 87 -1.94 9.96 -6.62
CA ASP A 87 -2.84 11.11 -6.51
C ASP A 87 -2.85 11.70 -5.08
N CYS A 88 -2.79 10.83 -4.05
CA CYS A 88 -2.68 11.28 -2.67
C CYS A 88 -1.30 11.91 -2.40
N LEU A 89 -0.24 11.25 -2.87
CA LEU A 89 1.13 11.67 -2.63
C LEU A 89 1.45 12.99 -3.33
N LEU A 90 1.04 13.18 -4.58
CA LEU A 90 1.24 14.42 -5.34
C LEU A 90 0.67 15.65 -4.62
N ARG A 91 -0.45 15.49 -3.90
CA ARG A 91 -1.03 16.58 -3.09
C ARG A 91 -0.22 16.89 -1.84
N CYS A 92 0.52 15.91 -1.30
CA CYS A 92 1.35 16.06 -0.11
C CYS A 92 2.80 16.44 -0.45
N MET A 93 3.25 16.24 -1.69
CA MET A 93 4.63 16.49 -2.11
C MET A 93 5.15 17.92 -1.79
N PRO A 94 4.36 19.00 -1.96
CA PRO A 94 4.84 20.35 -1.62
C PRO A 94 5.22 20.50 -0.13
N GLU A 95 4.49 19.83 0.77
CA GLU A 95 4.75 19.82 2.22
C GLU A 95 5.79 18.77 2.60
N TRP A 96 5.63 17.54 2.10
CA TRP A 96 6.46 16.40 2.51
C TRP A 96 7.84 16.41 1.89
N LYS A 97 7.99 16.89 0.66
CA LYS A 97 9.25 16.92 -0.10
C LYS A 97 10.02 15.60 0.01
N PRO A 98 9.43 14.45 -0.33
CA PRO A 98 10.07 13.16 -0.14
C PRO A 98 11.23 12.94 -1.11
N ASP A 99 12.29 12.27 -0.65
CA ASP A 99 13.45 11.89 -1.46
C ASP A 99 13.25 10.57 -2.19
N LEU A 100 12.50 9.63 -1.59
CA LEU A 100 12.26 8.30 -2.15
C LEU A 100 11.00 7.65 -1.59
N ILE A 101 10.55 6.65 -2.33
CA ILE A 101 9.46 5.75 -1.95
C ILE A 101 10.03 4.38 -1.60
N THR A 102 9.52 3.79 -0.53
CA THR A 102 9.75 2.39 -0.17
C THR A 102 8.41 1.68 0.12
N TYR A 103 8.45 0.40 0.42
CA TYR A 103 7.24 -0.39 0.64
C TYR A 103 7.42 -1.41 1.76
N VAL A 104 6.30 -1.77 2.38
CA VAL A 104 6.27 -2.85 3.37
C VAL A 104 6.54 -4.19 2.68
N PRO A 105 7.57 -4.95 3.12
CA PRO A 105 7.85 -6.26 2.54
C PRO A 105 6.82 -7.30 2.97
N THR A 106 6.37 -8.13 2.03
CA THR A 106 5.49 -9.27 2.31
C THR A 106 6.25 -10.49 2.81
N THR A 107 5.56 -11.45 3.46
CA THR A 107 6.15 -12.74 3.79
C THR A 107 6.42 -13.56 2.53
N LEU A 108 7.44 -14.42 2.57
CA LEU A 108 7.71 -15.35 1.47
C LEU A 108 6.55 -16.35 1.27
N GLY A 109 5.87 -16.79 2.33
CA GLY A 109 4.68 -17.63 2.20
C GLY A 109 3.57 -16.93 1.41
N HIS A 110 3.35 -15.63 1.66
CA HIS A 110 2.44 -14.83 0.86
C HIS A 110 2.98 -14.52 -0.54
N TRP A 111 4.29 -14.41 -0.71
CA TRP A 111 4.91 -14.28 -2.01
C TRP A 111 4.75 -15.56 -2.84
N TRP A 112 4.98 -16.74 -2.22
CA TRP A 112 4.79 -18.05 -2.88
C TRP A 112 3.34 -18.29 -3.28
N SER A 113 2.37 -17.96 -2.43
CA SER A 113 0.95 -18.15 -2.73
C SER A 113 0.41 -17.13 -3.75
N ARG A 114 0.98 -15.92 -3.81
CA ARG A 114 0.48 -14.81 -4.65
C ARG A 114 1.37 -14.51 -5.86
N GLY A 115 2.67 -14.82 -5.80
CA GLY A 115 3.66 -14.52 -6.82
C GLY A 115 4.17 -13.09 -6.83
N PHE A 116 3.66 -12.19 -5.95
CA PHE A 116 4.06 -10.79 -5.91
C PHE A 116 3.79 -10.12 -4.56
N ASN A 117 4.45 -8.99 -4.32
CA ASN A 117 4.16 -8.08 -3.21
C ASN A 117 3.30 -6.91 -3.72
N LEU A 118 2.07 -6.80 -3.25
CA LEU A 118 1.13 -5.77 -3.71
C LEU A 118 1.59 -4.36 -3.32
N SER A 119 2.10 -4.17 -2.10
CA SER A 119 2.66 -2.89 -1.65
C SER A 119 3.85 -2.45 -2.52
N LYS A 120 4.68 -3.40 -3.01
CA LYS A 120 5.73 -3.12 -4.00
C LYS A 120 5.15 -2.66 -5.34
N VAL A 121 4.10 -3.32 -5.84
CA VAL A 121 3.48 -2.93 -7.12
C VAL A 121 2.92 -1.53 -7.03
N PHE A 122 2.23 -1.20 -5.93
CA PHE A 122 1.74 0.15 -5.66
C PHE A 122 2.87 1.18 -5.59
N ALA A 123 3.95 0.85 -4.86
CA ALA A 123 5.09 1.75 -4.68
C ALA A 123 5.80 2.06 -6.00
N VAL A 124 6.01 1.05 -6.85
CA VAL A 124 6.65 1.23 -8.17
C VAL A 124 5.78 2.11 -9.07
N GLU A 125 4.47 1.89 -9.11
CA GLU A 125 3.56 2.69 -9.93
C GLU A 125 3.47 4.13 -9.41
N ALA A 126 3.32 4.33 -8.09
CA ALA A 126 3.29 5.65 -7.49
C ALA A 126 4.60 6.41 -7.70
N ALA A 127 5.74 5.75 -7.54
CA ALA A 127 7.07 6.33 -7.77
C ALA A 127 7.24 6.83 -9.20
N LYS A 128 6.78 6.04 -10.19
CA LYS A 128 6.81 6.42 -11.60
C LYS A 128 6.00 7.70 -11.86
N GLN A 129 4.79 7.80 -11.29
CA GLN A 129 3.93 8.96 -11.50
C GLN A 129 4.41 10.20 -10.73
N CYS A 130 5.05 10.02 -9.58
CA CYS A 130 5.59 11.12 -8.77
C CYS A 130 7.01 11.54 -9.16
N GLY A 131 7.68 10.84 -10.09
CA GLY A 131 9.06 11.12 -10.45
C GLY A 131 10.09 10.83 -9.35
N LEU A 132 9.77 9.90 -8.42
CA LEU A 132 10.61 9.55 -7.28
C LEU A 132 11.25 8.18 -7.45
N PRO A 133 12.47 7.94 -6.90
CA PRO A 133 13.05 6.61 -6.87
C PRO A 133 12.27 5.67 -5.93
N CYS A 134 12.05 4.43 -6.37
CA CYS A 134 11.48 3.36 -5.55
C CYS A 134 12.58 2.42 -5.08
N VAL A 135 12.86 2.40 -3.77
CA VAL A 135 13.97 1.66 -3.18
C VAL A 135 13.46 0.60 -2.21
N SER A 136 13.98 -0.62 -2.30
CA SER A 136 13.70 -1.68 -1.32
C SER A 136 14.60 -1.53 -0.12
N THR A 137 14.12 -0.89 0.94
CA THR A 137 14.90 -0.56 2.16
C THR A 137 14.80 -1.63 3.24
N LEU A 138 13.73 -2.40 3.23
CA LEU A 138 13.41 -3.41 4.24
C LEU A 138 13.28 -4.80 3.62
N HIS A 139 13.50 -5.82 4.43
CA HIS A 139 13.13 -7.20 4.11
C HIS A 139 12.43 -7.86 5.30
N ARG A 140 11.68 -8.93 5.04
CA ARG A 140 11.02 -9.73 6.07
C ARG A 140 11.65 -11.11 6.13
N LYS A 141 12.01 -11.59 7.33
CA LYS A 141 12.60 -12.93 7.49
C LYS A 141 11.59 -14.05 7.20
N TRP A 142 12.14 -15.17 6.67
CA TRP A 142 11.38 -16.39 6.34
C TRP A 142 10.76 -17.07 7.57
N PHE A 143 11.48 -17.06 8.68
CA PHE A 143 11.14 -17.83 9.88
C PHE A 143 10.65 -16.94 11.02
N ALA A 144 9.49 -16.30 10.87
CA ALA A 144 8.63 -16.08 12.01
C ALA A 144 7.59 -17.23 12.03
N LYS A 145 8.02 -18.48 12.24
CA LYS A 145 7.08 -19.51 12.69
C LYS A 145 6.44 -18.97 13.96
N SER A 146 5.14 -18.82 13.92
CA SER A 146 4.25 -18.61 15.04
C SER A 146 4.39 -19.81 16.02
N GLN A 147 5.47 -19.81 16.80
CA GLN A 147 5.61 -20.79 17.91
C GLN A 147 5.12 -20.24 19.23
N LEU A 148 4.47 -19.10 19.24
CA LEU A 148 3.77 -18.65 20.43
C LEU A 148 2.37 -18.21 20.03
N LYS A 149 1.40 -19.08 20.31
CA LYS A 149 -0.01 -18.71 20.49
C LYS A 149 -0.11 -17.79 21.71
N THR A 150 0.36 -16.57 21.60
CA THR A 150 0.16 -15.57 22.65
C THR A 150 -1.09 -14.77 22.29
N HIS A 151 -2.14 -15.01 23.07
CA HIS A 151 -3.43 -14.31 22.97
C HIS A 151 -3.37 -12.85 23.47
N SER A 152 -2.18 -12.30 23.79
CA SER A 152 -2.04 -10.94 24.30
C SER A 152 -1.71 -9.93 23.16
N MET A 153 -2.25 -8.73 23.30
CA MET A 153 -1.95 -7.59 22.40
C MET A 153 -0.45 -7.24 22.39
N GLN A 154 0.24 -7.44 23.51
CA GLN A 154 1.67 -7.21 23.68
C GLN A 154 2.50 -8.20 22.84
N GLY A 155 2.17 -9.49 22.85
CA GLY A 155 2.85 -10.51 22.06
C GLY A 155 2.69 -10.34 20.55
N ARG A 156 1.63 -9.68 20.07
CA ARG A 156 1.48 -9.31 18.64
C ARG A 156 2.41 -8.18 18.23
N ARG A 157 2.68 -7.20 19.10
CA ARG A 157 3.65 -6.12 18.88
C ARG A 157 5.08 -6.67 18.85
N ASP A 158 5.46 -7.51 19.77
CA ASP A 158 6.80 -8.10 19.87
C ASP A 158 7.11 -9.03 18.67
N ASN A 159 6.12 -9.77 18.19
CA ASN A 159 6.24 -10.60 16.97
C ASN A 159 6.33 -9.77 15.68
N ALA A 160 5.71 -8.59 15.63
CA ALA A 160 5.84 -7.67 14.49
C ALA A 160 7.25 -7.05 14.43
N VAL A 161 7.81 -6.65 15.57
CA VAL A 161 9.16 -6.07 15.67
C VAL A 161 10.23 -7.04 15.18
N ARG A 162 10.07 -8.35 15.42
CA ARG A 162 11.04 -9.37 15.00
C ARG A 162 10.90 -9.85 13.55
N ALA A 163 9.97 -9.31 12.80
CA ALA A 163 9.67 -9.78 11.44
C ALA A 163 10.36 -8.97 10.35
N TYR A 164 10.64 -7.69 10.58
CA TYR A 164 11.18 -6.77 9.60
C TYR A 164 12.63 -6.41 9.92
N PHE A 165 13.47 -6.26 8.88
CA PHE A 165 14.89 -6.00 9.01
C PHE A 165 15.36 -4.99 7.96
N PRO A 166 16.35 -4.15 8.28
CA PRO A 166 16.95 -3.23 7.34
C PRO A 166 17.77 -3.96 6.26
N ARG A 167 17.80 -3.41 5.06
CA ARG A 167 18.75 -3.81 4.02
C ARG A 167 20.04 -3.04 4.17
N LYS A 168 21.15 -3.74 4.43
CA LYS A 168 22.47 -3.17 4.79
C LYS A 168 23.07 -2.16 3.79
N ARG A 169 22.62 -2.15 2.52
CA ARG A 169 23.18 -1.28 1.48
C ARG A 169 22.37 0.00 1.21
N CYS A 170 21.37 0.31 2.04
CA CYS A 170 20.55 1.49 1.85
C CYS A 170 21.08 2.65 2.72
N GLN A 171 21.49 3.75 2.07
CA GLN A 171 21.84 5.00 2.75
C GLN A 171 20.57 5.84 2.91
N LEU A 172 20.07 5.95 4.13
CA LEU A 172 18.84 6.68 4.44
C LEU A 172 19.10 7.92 5.31
N ALA A 173 20.35 8.18 5.66
CA ALA A 173 20.72 9.31 6.52
C ALA A 173 20.20 10.65 5.95
N GLY A 174 19.41 11.36 6.74
CA GLY A 174 18.82 12.64 6.39
C GLY A 174 17.69 12.58 5.36
N LYS A 175 17.31 11.40 4.87
CA LYS A 175 16.27 11.26 3.83
C LYS A 175 14.84 11.33 4.37
N ARG A 176 13.96 11.92 3.57
CA ARG A 176 12.51 11.97 3.78
C ARG A 176 11.86 10.86 2.95
N ILE A 177 11.28 9.88 3.62
CA ILE A 177 10.89 8.60 3.01
C ILE A 177 9.38 8.42 3.04
N VAL A 178 8.79 8.00 1.92
CA VAL A 178 7.40 7.52 1.87
C VAL A 178 7.39 6.00 1.94
N LEU A 179 6.76 5.46 2.98
CA LEU A 179 6.49 4.04 3.17
C LEU A 179 5.09 3.70 2.65
N ILE A 180 4.99 2.78 1.69
CA ILE A 180 3.72 2.36 1.09
C ILE A 180 3.30 0.97 1.56
N ASP A 181 1.98 0.83 1.86
CA ASP A 181 1.35 -0.46 2.14
C ASP A 181 -0.01 -0.61 1.43
N ASP A 182 -0.59 -1.81 1.45
CA ASP A 182 -1.90 -2.07 0.84
C ASP A 182 -3.07 -1.59 1.73
N VAL A 183 -3.06 -1.94 3.02
CA VAL A 183 -4.16 -1.62 3.95
C VAL A 183 -3.64 -1.22 5.32
N LEU A 184 -4.04 -0.05 5.78
CA LEU A 184 -3.85 0.39 7.16
C LEU A 184 -4.96 -0.21 8.04
N THR A 185 -4.57 -1.06 8.99
CA THR A 185 -5.48 -1.62 9.99
C THR A 185 -5.19 -1.00 11.37
N SER A 186 -4.40 -1.66 12.20
CA SER A 186 -3.98 -1.14 13.51
C SER A 186 -2.75 -0.23 13.45
N GLY A 187 -2.11 -0.08 12.29
CA GLY A 187 -0.86 0.66 12.14
C GLY A 187 0.40 -0.05 12.66
N ALA A 188 0.29 -1.22 13.29
CA ALA A 188 1.42 -1.92 13.91
C ALA A 188 2.55 -2.24 12.92
N THR A 189 2.21 -2.69 11.71
CA THR A 189 3.18 -2.95 10.63
C THR A 189 3.88 -1.67 10.20
N ALA A 190 3.12 -0.62 9.95
CA ALA A 190 3.65 0.68 9.53
C ALA A 190 4.57 1.27 10.62
N SER A 191 4.14 1.23 11.89
CA SER A 191 4.95 1.70 13.02
C SER A 191 6.26 0.96 13.15
N THR A 192 6.24 -0.37 13.05
CA THR A 192 7.48 -1.18 13.11
C THR A 192 8.43 -0.85 11.97
N CYS A 193 7.92 -0.76 10.73
CA CYS A 193 8.74 -0.42 9.58
C CYS A 193 9.29 1.02 9.69
N ALA A 194 8.47 1.97 10.16
CA ALA A 194 8.88 3.36 10.34
C ALA A 194 10.00 3.48 11.40
N ALA A 195 9.90 2.77 12.53
CA ALA A 195 10.93 2.75 13.56
C ALA A 195 12.29 2.28 12.97
N ILE A 196 12.28 1.18 12.22
CA ILE A 196 13.50 0.68 11.57
C ILE A 196 14.07 1.70 10.56
N LEU A 197 13.21 2.35 9.76
CA LEU A 197 13.69 3.39 8.82
C LEU A 197 14.32 4.58 9.55
N ARG A 198 13.76 4.98 10.70
CA ARG A 198 14.33 6.01 11.58
C ARG A 198 15.68 5.57 12.16
N GLU A 199 15.81 4.34 12.64
CA GLU A 199 17.07 3.76 13.12
C GLU A 199 18.12 3.70 12.00
N MET A 200 17.73 3.56 10.73
CA MET A 200 18.62 3.65 9.56
C MET A 200 18.99 5.10 9.20
N GLY A 201 18.56 6.10 9.97
CA GLY A 201 18.89 7.50 9.80
C GLY A 201 17.93 8.34 8.98
N ALA A 202 16.74 7.82 8.65
CA ALA A 202 15.72 8.62 7.95
C ALA A 202 15.33 9.85 8.79
N ALA A 203 15.37 11.04 8.17
CA ALA A 203 14.97 12.30 8.81
C ALA A 203 13.46 12.33 9.06
N GLU A 204 12.68 11.86 8.10
CA GLU A 204 11.22 11.76 8.22
C GLU A 204 10.69 10.51 7.53
N VAL A 205 9.64 9.96 8.10
CA VAL A 205 8.91 8.83 7.50
C VAL A 205 7.45 9.20 7.37
N PHE A 206 6.96 9.22 6.14
CA PHE A 206 5.56 9.40 5.80
C PHE A 206 4.98 8.05 5.42
N PHE A 207 3.72 7.80 5.75
CA PHE A 207 3.05 6.55 5.40
C PHE A 207 1.87 6.79 4.48
N VAL A 208 1.76 5.98 3.43
CA VAL A 208 0.61 6.01 2.51
C VAL A 208 0.12 4.59 2.27
N SER A 209 -1.19 4.36 2.46
CA SER A 209 -1.82 3.10 2.06
C SER A 209 -2.91 3.31 1.01
N LEU A 210 -3.21 2.26 0.24
CA LEU A 210 -4.35 2.30 -0.67
C LEU A 210 -5.66 2.43 0.09
N ALA A 211 -5.80 1.71 1.23
CA ALA A 211 -7.03 1.76 1.99
C ALA A 211 -6.79 1.66 3.50
N LYS A 212 -7.72 2.20 4.30
CA LYS A 212 -7.76 2.00 5.76
C LYS A 212 -9.03 1.28 6.18
N THR A 213 -8.93 0.50 7.26
CA THR A 213 -10.12 -0.06 7.92
C THR A 213 -10.96 1.07 8.52
N PRO A 214 -12.27 1.15 8.23
CA PRO A 214 -13.13 2.18 8.79
C PRO A 214 -13.13 2.15 10.32
N ASN A 215 -13.06 3.32 10.95
CA ASN A 215 -13.28 3.48 12.38
C ASN A 215 -14.78 3.37 12.70
N ASN A 216 -15.15 3.19 13.99
CA ASN A 216 -16.56 3.05 14.40
C ASN A 216 -17.45 4.25 14.01
N ARG A 217 -16.88 5.43 13.74
CA ARG A 217 -17.60 6.63 13.25
C ARG A 217 -17.80 6.66 11.73
N GLU A 218 -17.14 5.78 10.99
CA GLU A 218 -17.15 5.70 9.51
C GLU A 218 -17.90 4.47 9.00
N LYS A 219 -18.46 3.66 9.94
CA LYS A 219 -19.35 2.53 9.65
C LYS A 219 -20.78 3.02 9.47
#